data_93ff9557d12e6a12462f7b59114f356c
#
_entry.id   93ff9557d12e6a12462f7b59114f356c
#
_cell.length_a   1.000
_cell.length_b   1.000
_cell.length_c   1.000
_cell.angle_alpha   90.00
_cell.angle_beta   90.00
_cell.angle_gamma   90.00
#
_symmetry.space_group_name_H-M   'P 1'
#
loop_
_entity.id
_entity.type
_entity.pdbx_description
1 polymer ?
#
loop_
_entity_poly.entity_id
_entity_poly.type
_entity_poly.pdbx_seq_one_letter_code
_entity_poly.pdbx_strand_id
1 'polypeptide(L)' 'MKIIIDLNKAKEIAHDIRRAARNEKFAPLDIKATIPTEAVAAESVRQVIREEDALLQIHMDNASSAEELKLLLLE' A
#
# COMPACT_ATOMS: atom_id res chain seq x y z
N MET A 1 3.44 31.71 12.89
CA MET A 1 3.88 30.41 13.48
C MET A 1 4.09 29.41 12.37
N LYS A 2 5.26 28.87 12.26
CA LYS A 2 5.53 27.83 11.27
C LYS A 2 5.15 26.46 11.84
N ILE A 3 4.33 25.74 11.11
CA ILE A 3 4.04 24.35 11.43
C ILE A 3 5.13 23.51 10.76
N ILE A 4 5.94 22.84 11.58
CA ILE A 4 6.96 21.93 11.09
C ILE A 4 6.33 20.56 10.96
N ILE A 5 6.25 20.06 9.72
CA ILE A 5 5.78 18.70 9.48
C ILE A 5 6.98 17.76 9.56
N ASP A 6 6.93 16.80 10.49
CA ASP A 6 7.94 15.78 10.59
C ASP A 6 7.76 14.78 9.45
N LEU A 7 8.65 14.83 8.48
CA LEU A 7 8.60 13.97 7.30
C LEU A 7 8.71 12.48 7.66
N ASN A 8 9.52 12.14 8.65
CA ASN A 8 9.67 10.75 9.08
C ASN A 8 8.36 10.21 9.64
N LYS A 9 7.67 11.02 10.44
CA LYS A 9 6.38 10.65 11.00
C LYS A 9 5.30 10.57 9.91
N ALA A 10 5.34 11.49 8.94
CA ALA A 10 4.44 11.46 7.79
C ALA A 10 4.63 10.18 6.98
N LYS A 11 5.87 9.71 6.81
CA LYS A 11 6.16 8.44 6.13
C LYS A 11 5.63 7.25 6.91
N GLU A 12 5.75 7.23 8.24
CA GLU A 12 5.16 6.16 9.06
C GLU A 12 3.65 6.07 8.87
N ILE A 13 2.97 7.20 8.91
CA ILE A 13 1.52 7.26 8.72
C ILE A 13 1.15 6.79 7.31
N ALA A 14 1.90 7.23 6.29
CA ALA A 14 1.68 6.83 4.91
C ALA A 14 1.84 5.31 4.73
N HIS A 15 2.86 4.71 5.34
CA HIS A 15 3.05 3.27 5.29
C HIS A 15 1.94 2.51 6.02
N ASP A 16 1.43 3.04 7.13
CA ASP A 16 0.31 2.41 7.84
C ASP A 16 -0.96 2.43 6.99
N ILE A 17 -1.24 3.54 6.31
CA ILE A 17 -2.38 3.66 5.37
C ILE A 17 -2.20 2.68 4.21
N ARG A 18 -0.99 2.59 3.65
CA ARG A 18 -0.65 1.66 2.57
C ARG A 18 -0.91 0.20 2.98
N ARG A 19 -0.46 -0.19 4.18
CA ARG A 19 -0.65 -1.55 4.70
C ARG A 19 -2.13 -1.86 4.91
N ALA A 20 -2.89 -0.91 5.46
CA ALA A 20 -4.32 -1.08 5.67
C ALA A 20 -5.05 -1.26 4.34
N ALA A 21 -4.73 -0.46 3.33
CA ALA A 21 -5.32 -0.56 1.99
C ALA A 21 -4.98 -1.89 1.33
N ARG A 22 -3.73 -2.36 1.48
CA ARG A 22 -3.31 -3.66 0.97
C ARG A 22 -4.09 -4.80 1.63
N ASN A 23 -4.26 -4.74 2.94
CA ASN A 23 -5.01 -5.77 3.68
C ASN A 23 -6.47 -5.82 3.23
N GLU A 24 -7.08 -4.68 2.97
CA GLU A 24 -8.44 -4.63 2.42
C GLU A 24 -8.53 -5.29 1.05
N LYS A 25 -7.53 -5.10 0.20
CA LYS A 25 -7.47 -5.73 -1.12
C LYS A 25 -7.28 -7.24 -1.03
N PHE A 26 -6.52 -7.71 -0.04
CA PHE A 26 -6.27 -9.14 0.15
C PHE A 26 -7.45 -9.89 0.73
N ALA A 27 -8.28 -9.27 1.56
CA ALA A 27 -9.37 -9.95 2.25
C ALA A 27 -10.28 -10.77 1.32
N PRO A 28 -10.85 -10.22 0.21
CA PRO A 28 -11.66 -11.02 -0.70
C PRO A 28 -10.85 -12.08 -1.45
N LEU A 29 -9.58 -11.83 -1.73
CA LEU A 29 -8.71 -12.78 -2.41
C LEU A 29 -8.33 -13.95 -1.51
N ASP A 30 -8.17 -13.72 -0.22
CA ASP A 30 -7.90 -14.78 0.76
C ASP A 30 -9.08 -15.73 0.85
N ILE A 31 -10.31 -15.23 0.76
CA ILE A 31 -11.52 -16.05 0.69
C ILE A 31 -11.52 -16.89 -0.60
N LYS A 32 -11.25 -16.27 -1.76
CA LYS A 32 -11.19 -16.95 -3.04
C LYS A 32 -10.10 -18.02 -3.09
N ALA A 33 -8.99 -17.79 -2.40
CA ALA A 33 -7.88 -18.72 -2.34
C ALA A 33 -8.27 -20.05 -1.64
N THR A 34 -9.35 -20.08 -0.87
CA THR A 34 -9.87 -21.30 -0.25
C THR A 34 -10.74 -22.11 -1.21
N ILE A 35 -11.10 -21.56 -2.37
CA ILE A 35 -11.93 -22.22 -3.39
C ILE A 35 -10.98 -22.81 -4.46
N PRO A 36 -10.91 -24.14 -4.62
CA PRO A 36 -9.92 -24.74 -5.53
C PRO A 36 -9.94 -24.23 -6.97
N THR A 37 -11.12 -23.91 -7.51
CA THR A 37 -11.26 -23.43 -8.87
C THR A 37 -10.81 -21.96 -9.05
N GLU A 38 -10.69 -21.20 -7.97
CA GLU A 38 -10.34 -19.79 -7.99
C GLU A 38 -8.96 -19.49 -7.38
N ALA A 39 -8.35 -20.49 -6.73
CA ALA A 39 -7.12 -20.32 -5.97
C ALA A 39 -5.95 -19.78 -6.82
N VAL A 40 -5.78 -20.31 -8.03
CA VAL A 40 -4.68 -19.90 -8.94
C VAL A 40 -4.87 -18.45 -9.39
N ALA A 41 -6.07 -18.09 -9.81
CA ALA A 41 -6.39 -16.72 -10.24
C ALA A 41 -6.24 -15.74 -9.07
N ALA A 42 -6.71 -16.10 -7.87
CA ALA A 42 -6.57 -15.29 -6.68
C ALA A 42 -5.10 -15.04 -6.34
N GLU A 43 -4.24 -16.06 -6.43
CA GLU A 43 -2.81 -15.92 -6.16
C GLU A 43 -2.12 -15.02 -7.18
N SER A 44 -2.51 -15.09 -8.46
CA SER A 44 -1.97 -14.20 -9.49
C SER A 44 -2.28 -12.74 -9.18
N VAL A 45 -3.50 -12.44 -8.76
CA VAL A 45 -3.91 -11.07 -8.37
C VAL A 45 -3.18 -10.63 -7.11
N ARG A 46 -3.04 -11.51 -6.12
CA ARG A 46 -2.30 -11.23 -4.89
C ARG A 46 -0.84 -10.86 -5.20
N GLN A 47 -0.22 -11.55 -6.15
CA GLN A 47 1.15 -11.26 -6.56
C GLN A 47 1.28 -9.88 -7.20
N VAL A 48 0.34 -9.49 -8.06
CA VAL A 48 0.30 -8.14 -8.65
C VAL A 48 0.18 -7.08 -7.56
N ILE A 49 -0.70 -7.30 -6.58
CA ILE A 49 -0.87 -6.36 -5.44
C ILE A 49 0.43 -6.22 -4.65
N ARG A 50 1.14 -7.31 -4.40
CA ARG A 50 2.44 -7.27 -3.69
C ARG A 50 3.48 -6.46 -4.48
N GLU A 51 3.54 -6.64 -5.78
CA GLU A 51 4.47 -5.92 -6.65
C GLU A 51 4.16 -4.43 -6.68
N GLU A 52 2.90 -4.06 -6.83
CA GLU A 52 2.46 -2.66 -6.80
C GLU A 52 2.74 -2.03 -5.44
N ASP A 53 2.47 -2.76 -4.36
CA ASP A 53 2.73 -2.29 -3.00
C ASP A 53 4.24 -2.07 -2.76
N ALA A 54 5.09 -2.96 -3.26
CA ALA A 54 6.53 -2.83 -3.14
C ALA A 54 7.04 -1.58 -3.85
N LEU A 55 6.52 -1.28 -5.05
CA LEU A 55 6.86 -0.06 -5.78
C LEU A 55 6.40 1.19 -5.03
N LEU A 56 5.19 1.16 -4.50
CA LEU A 56 4.64 2.27 -3.72
C LEU A 56 5.47 2.51 -2.46
N GLN A 57 5.92 1.45 -1.80
CA GLN A 57 6.79 1.55 -0.63
C GLN A 57 8.10 2.26 -0.98
N ILE A 58 8.71 1.93 -2.10
CA ILE A 58 9.95 2.57 -2.57
C ILE A 58 9.70 4.06 -2.84
N HIS A 59 8.60 4.39 -3.52
CA HIS A 59 8.25 5.78 -3.79
C HIS A 59 8.01 6.57 -2.50
N MET A 60 7.36 5.98 -1.51
CA MET A 60 7.15 6.61 -0.21
C MET A 60 8.46 6.85 0.53
N ASP A 61 9.37 5.88 0.52
CA ASP A 61 10.68 6.01 1.18
C ASP A 61 11.54 7.10 0.54
N ASN A 62 11.39 7.31 -0.77
CA ASN A 62 12.12 8.33 -1.52
C ASN A 62 11.43 9.69 -1.55
N ALA A 63 10.22 9.81 -1.00
CA ALA A 63 9.50 11.08 -0.98
C ALA A 63 10.26 12.11 -0.15
N SER A 64 10.34 13.33 -0.66
CA SER A 64 11.06 14.43 -0.02
C SER A 64 10.15 15.40 0.75
N SER A 65 8.84 15.23 0.64
CA SER A 65 7.86 16.09 1.31
C SER A 65 6.58 15.33 1.66
N ALA A 66 5.84 15.88 2.64
CA ALA A 66 4.54 15.33 3.02
C ALA A 66 3.52 15.41 1.88
N GLU A 67 3.63 16.42 1.01
CA GLU A 67 2.77 16.57 -0.16
C GLU A 67 2.96 15.44 -1.16
N GLU A 68 4.20 15.01 -1.40
CA GLU A 68 4.49 13.87 -2.28
C GLU A 68 3.86 12.60 -1.74
N LEU A 69 3.93 12.36 -0.42
CA LEU A 69 3.29 11.22 0.22
C LEU A 69 1.78 11.24 0.03
N LYS A 70 1.18 12.42 0.17
CA LYS A 70 -0.25 12.60 0.00
C LYS A 70 -0.69 12.28 -1.43
N LEU A 71 0.08 12.71 -2.42
CA LEU A 71 -0.20 12.42 -3.83
C LEU A 71 -0.10 10.92 -4.12
N LEU A 72 0.88 10.23 -3.54
CA LEU A 72 1.03 8.78 -3.70
C LEU A 72 -0.16 8.02 -3.12
N LEU A 73 -0.73 8.49 -2.02
CA LEU A 73 -1.88 7.86 -1.37
C LEU A 73 -3.19 8.06 -2.14
N LEU A 74 -3.26 9.07 -3.02
CA LEU A 74 -4.45 9.37 -3.82
C LEU A 74 -4.53 8.55 -5.11
N GLU A 75 -3.47 7.86 -5.48
CA GLU A 75 -3.44 7.01 -6.68
C GLU A 75 -4.17 5.67 -6.52
#